data_fa6ee08f6f4d6a86812d3f98becb152d
#
_entry.id   fa6ee08f6f4d6a86812d3f98becb152d
#
_cell.length_a   1.000
_cell.length_b   1.000
_cell.length_c   1.000
_cell.angle_alpha   90.00
_cell.angle_beta   90.00
_cell.angle_gamma   90.00
#
_symmetry.space_group_name_H-M   'P 1'
#
loop_
_entity.id
_entity.type
_entity.pdbx_description
1 polymer ?
#
loop_
_entity_poly.entity_id
_entity_poly.type
_entity_poly.pdbx_seq_one_letter_code
_entity_poly.pdbx_strand_id
1 'polypeptide(L)'
;KIYTAFTKSMLKIAQYHSGEVRNIIGDRVMIVFPTENCAENAVECAISINHISEIMNMVFSNVDFRCGIGIDYGKMRVIKVGIIRQGDNNVENKNLVWVGNPANIASRLTDIANKEIDFLRVKYEETVWKYCRNSPRKLVTKECESLLSCDSFFKPPFSDKYNFFGAKILSLKIEKQTMPPILITENVYDCLSLNIKGYFKE
;
A
#
# COMPACT_ATOMS: atom_id res chain seq x y z
N LYS A 1 -27.46 4.14 3.27
CA LYS A 1 -27.73 3.84 1.83
C LYS A 1 -26.45 3.87 0.99
N ILE A 2 -25.58 4.89 1.13
CA ILE A 2 -24.33 5.04 0.34
C ILE A 2 -23.39 3.86 0.57
N TYR A 3 -23.04 3.54 1.83
CA TYR A 3 -22.21 2.38 2.15
C TYR A 3 -22.73 1.07 1.58
N THR A 4 -24.06 0.85 1.65
CA THR A 4 -24.66 -0.36 1.09
C THR A 4 -24.53 -0.42 -0.43
N ALA A 5 -24.70 0.70 -1.13
CA ALA A 5 -24.53 0.77 -2.57
C ALA A 5 -23.07 0.51 -2.95
N PHE A 6 -22.12 1.18 -2.28
CA PHE A 6 -20.70 1.00 -2.52
C PHE A 6 -20.23 -0.43 -2.25
N THR A 7 -20.57 -1.00 -1.07
CA THR A 7 -20.20 -2.38 -0.74
C THR A 7 -20.76 -3.38 -1.76
N LYS A 8 -22.01 -3.22 -2.19
CA LYS A 8 -22.60 -4.08 -3.22
C LYS A 8 -21.86 -3.95 -4.57
N SER A 9 -21.44 -2.73 -4.93
CA SER A 9 -20.65 -2.50 -6.14
C SER A 9 -19.30 -3.16 -6.05
N MET A 10 -18.58 -3.02 -4.92
CA MET A 10 -17.30 -3.70 -4.69
C MET A 10 -17.41 -5.22 -4.81
N LEU A 11 -18.45 -5.82 -4.24
CA LEU A 11 -18.68 -7.27 -4.33
C LEU A 11 -18.83 -7.73 -5.79
N LYS A 12 -19.61 -6.98 -6.59
CA LYS A 12 -19.81 -7.29 -8.02
C LYS A 12 -18.53 -7.09 -8.83
N ILE A 13 -17.78 -6.01 -8.57
CA ILE A 13 -16.51 -5.72 -9.25
C ILE A 13 -15.49 -6.79 -8.91
N ALA A 14 -15.36 -7.16 -7.63
CA ALA A 14 -14.46 -8.22 -7.22
C ALA A 14 -14.77 -9.53 -7.97
N GLN A 15 -16.04 -9.92 -8.03
CA GLN A 15 -16.47 -11.12 -8.75
C GLN A 15 -16.18 -11.02 -10.25
N TYR A 16 -16.41 -9.86 -10.87
CA TYR A 16 -16.14 -9.64 -12.29
C TYR A 16 -14.65 -9.83 -12.64
N HIS A 17 -13.75 -9.38 -11.77
CA HIS A 17 -12.30 -9.54 -11.91
C HIS A 17 -11.76 -10.82 -11.26
N SER A 18 -12.58 -11.85 -11.07
CA SER A 18 -12.19 -13.14 -10.48
C SER A 18 -11.65 -13.03 -9.04
N GLY A 19 -11.95 -11.96 -8.33
CA GLY A 19 -11.59 -11.77 -6.94
C GLY A 19 -12.63 -12.35 -5.99
N GLU A 20 -12.19 -12.86 -4.85
CA GLU A 20 -13.03 -13.40 -3.79
C GLU A 20 -13.01 -12.48 -2.57
N VAL A 21 -14.16 -11.97 -2.18
CA VAL A 21 -14.28 -11.20 -0.93
C VAL A 21 -14.20 -12.13 0.25
N ARG A 22 -13.20 -11.92 1.10
CA ARG A 22 -12.91 -12.80 2.25
C ARG A 22 -13.27 -12.20 3.59
N ASN A 23 -13.26 -10.87 3.67
CA ASN A 23 -13.60 -10.21 4.92
C ASN A 23 -14.18 -8.82 4.66
N ILE A 24 -15.14 -8.43 5.49
CA ILE A 24 -15.71 -7.08 5.54
C ILE A 24 -15.70 -6.66 7.00
N ILE A 25 -14.92 -5.66 7.35
CA ILE A 25 -14.81 -5.13 8.71
C ILE A 25 -15.08 -3.63 8.66
N GLY A 26 -16.27 -3.24 9.08
CA GLY A 26 -16.70 -1.85 8.97
C GLY A 26 -16.72 -1.37 7.52
N ASP A 27 -15.91 -0.39 7.19
CA ASP A 27 -15.72 0.17 5.85
C ASP A 27 -14.59 -0.49 5.04
N ARG A 28 -13.93 -1.50 5.60
CA ARG A 28 -12.83 -2.22 4.94
C ARG A 28 -13.31 -3.51 4.32
N VAL A 29 -12.88 -3.74 3.09
CA VAL A 29 -13.15 -4.97 2.35
C VAL A 29 -11.83 -5.60 1.94
N MET A 30 -11.64 -6.87 2.28
CA MET A 30 -10.51 -7.68 1.86
C MET A 30 -10.92 -8.56 0.68
N ILE A 31 -10.22 -8.40 -0.44
CA ILE A 31 -10.42 -9.19 -1.66
C ILE A 31 -9.13 -9.98 -1.91
N VAL A 32 -9.27 -11.26 -2.22
CA VAL A 32 -8.15 -12.16 -2.53
C VAL A 32 -8.34 -12.67 -3.95
N PHE A 33 -7.27 -12.68 -4.72
CA PHE A 33 -7.27 -13.13 -6.11
C PHE A 33 -6.57 -14.47 -6.24
N PRO A 34 -7.09 -15.40 -7.07
CA PRO A 34 -6.43 -16.65 -7.41
C PRO A 34 -5.06 -16.39 -8.06
N THR A 35 -4.16 -17.36 -8.01
CA THR A 35 -2.77 -17.21 -8.47
C THR A 35 -2.65 -16.84 -9.95
N GLU A 36 -3.59 -17.28 -10.77
CA GLU A 36 -3.59 -17.00 -12.21
C GLU A 36 -3.98 -15.54 -12.48
N ASN A 37 -3.09 -14.80 -13.15
CA ASN A 37 -3.26 -13.37 -13.47
C ASN A 37 -3.64 -12.48 -12.27
N CYS A 38 -3.27 -12.90 -11.04
CA CYS A 38 -3.74 -12.27 -9.82
C CYS A 38 -3.36 -10.78 -9.71
N ALA A 39 -2.17 -10.39 -10.17
CA ALA A 39 -1.71 -9.01 -10.12
C ALA A 39 -2.54 -8.11 -11.04
N GLU A 40 -2.77 -8.53 -12.28
CA GLU A 40 -3.57 -7.80 -13.26
C GLU A 40 -5.03 -7.70 -12.80
N ASN A 41 -5.64 -8.82 -12.43
CA ASN A 41 -7.01 -8.86 -11.93
C ASN A 41 -7.20 -7.97 -10.70
N ALA A 42 -6.23 -7.95 -9.77
CA ALA A 42 -6.31 -7.10 -8.58
C ALA A 42 -6.23 -5.61 -8.92
N VAL A 43 -5.34 -5.24 -9.84
CA VAL A 43 -5.16 -3.84 -10.27
C VAL A 43 -6.36 -3.35 -11.07
N GLU A 44 -6.87 -4.11 -12.02
CA GLU A 44 -8.07 -3.77 -12.77
C GLU A 44 -9.30 -3.66 -11.87
N CYS A 45 -9.42 -4.56 -10.90
CA CYS A 45 -10.45 -4.48 -9.86
C CYS A 45 -10.34 -3.17 -9.06
N ALA A 46 -9.13 -2.79 -8.64
CA ALA A 46 -8.89 -1.55 -7.91
C ALA A 46 -9.24 -0.31 -8.73
N ILE A 47 -8.87 -0.27 -10.01
CA ILE A 47 -9.23 0.81 -10.93
C ILE A 47 -10.75 0.92 -11.04
N SER A 48 -11.44 -0.21 -11.22
CA SER A 48 -12.91 -0.25 -11.31
C SER A 48 -13.59 0.22 -10.02
N ILE A 49 -13.04 -0.15 -8.84
CA ILE A 49 -13.55 0.32 -7.54
C ILE A 49 -13.33 1.83 -7.37
N ASN A 50 -12.17 2.35 -7.80
CA ASN A 50 -11.90 3.78 -7.75
C ASN A 50 -12.87 4.57 -8.62
N HIS A 51 -13.14 4.12 -9.85
CA HIS A 51 -14.14 4.74 -10.73
C HIS A 51 -15.55 4.76 -10.10
N ILE A 52 -15.94 3.68 -9.42
CA ILE A 52 -17.23 3.69 -8.69
C ILE A 52 -17.24 4.73 -7.58
N SER A 53 -16.12 4.95 -6.88
CA SER A 53 -16.06 6.01 -5.85
C SER A 53 -16.25 7.41 -6.47
N GLU A 54 -15.72 7.64 -7.64
CA GLU A 54 -15.92 8.88 -8.41
C GLU A 54 -17.39 9.05 -8.87
N ILE A 55 -18.00 7.99 -9.39
CA ILE A 55 -19.40 7.98 -9.77
C ILE A 55 -20.31 8.25 -8.55
N MET A 56 -19.97 7.67 -7.39
CA MET A 56 -20.70 7.92 -6.15
C MET A 56 -20.69 9.39 -5.76
N ASN A 57 -19.54 10.07 -5.91
CA ASN A 57 -19.44 11.51 -5.67
C ASN A 57 -20.27 12.34 -6.65
N MET A 58 -20.42 11.90 -7.89
CA MET A 58 -21.28 12.57 -8.88
C MET A 58 -22.77 12.41 -8.54
N VAL A 59 -23.16 11.22 -8.06
CA VAL A 59 -24.55 10.89 -7.76
C VAL A 59 -25.00 11.45 -6.41
N PHE A 60 -24.09 11.50 -5.43
CA PHE A 60 -24.34 11.95 -4.06
C PHE A 60 -23.61 13.24 -3.76
N SER A 61 -24.08 14.35 -4.31
CA SER A 61 -23.42 15.67 -4.29
C SER A 61 -23.13 16.23 -2.87
N ASN A 62 -23.69 15.65 -1.82
CA ASN A 62 -23.53 16.12 -0.43
C ASN A 62 -22.50 15.30 0.37
N VAL A 63 -21.76 14.39 -0.27
CA VAL A 63 -20.80 13.51 0.41
C VAL A 63 -19.50 13.47 -0.39
N ASP A 64 -18.38 13.76 0.26
CA ASP A 64 -17.04 13.52 -0.27
C ASP A 64 -16.65 12.07 0.08
N PHE A 65 -16.95 11.16 -0.83
CA PHE A 65 -16.64 9.74 -0.68
C PHE A 65 -15.26 9.43 -1.26
N ARG A 66 -14.34 8.98 -0.44
CA ARG A 66 -12.97 8.64 -0.85
C ARG A 66 -12.68 7.18 -0.52
N CYS A 67 -12.11 6.48 -1.50
CA CYS A 67 -11.66 5.11 -1.36
C CYS A 67 -10.12 5.08 -1.42
N GLY A 68 -9.49 4.39 -0.47
CA GLY A 68 -8.06 4.07 -0.50
C GLY A 68 -7.89 2.58 -0.72
N ILE A 69 -7.02 2.18 -1.66
CA ILE A 69 -6.81 0.78 -2.04
C ILE A 69 -5.32 0.46 -1.96
N GLY A 70 -4.98 -0.59 -1.20
CA GLY A 70 -3.63 -1.12 -1.12
C GLY A 70 -3.57 -2.55 -1.65
N ILE A 71 -2.59 -2.86 -2.50
CA ILE A 71 -2.41 -4.18 -3.10
C ILE A 71 -1.01 -4.69 -2.81
N ASP A 72 -0.91 -5.93 -2.33
CA ASP A 72 0.36 -6.63 -2.20
C ASP A 72 0.23 -8.08 -2.66
N TYR A 73 1.37 -8.70 -3.00
CA TYR A 73 1.47 -10.03 -3.54
C TYR A 73 2.40 -10.89 -2.70
N GLY A 74 1.98 -12.13 -2.39
CA GLY A 74 2.83 -13.09 -1.69
C GLY A 74 2.05 -14.23 -1.05
N LYS A 75 2.78 -15.07 -0.33
CA LYS A 75 2.22 -16.25 0.34
C LYS A 75 1.46 -15.85 1.61
N MET A 76 0.21 -16.30 1.72
CA MET A 76 -0.61 -16.18 2.91
C MET A 76 -0.98 -17.53 3.47
N ARG A 77 -1.18 -17.60 4.79
CA ARG A 77 -1.73 -18.76 5.48
C ARG A 77 -3.19 -18.51 5.83
N VAL A 78 -4.03 -19.49 5.59
CA VAL A 78 -5.44 -19.45 5.97
C VAL A 78 -5.63 -20.36 7.18
N ILE A 79 -6.08 -19.78 8.27
CA ILE A 79 -6.32 -20.49 9.53
C ILE A 79 -7.82 -20.46 9.80
N LYS A 80 -8.39 -21.62 10.05
CA LYS A 80 -9.77 -21.72 10.50
C LYS A 80 -9.80 -21.55 12.01
N VAL A 81 -10.43 -20.46 12.44
CA VAL A 81 -10.56 -20.10 13.86
C VAL A 81 -12.02 -20.18 14.25
N GLY A 82 -12.32 -20.78 15.40
CA GLY A 82 -13.67 -20.82 15.96
C GLY A 82 -13.72 -21.68 17.21
N ILE A 83 -14.72 -21.43 18.06
CA ILE A 83 -14.98 -22.27 19.25
C ILE A 83 -15.67 -23.55 18.77
N ILE A 84 -14.97 -24.68 18.87
CA ILE A 84 -15.56 -25.99 18.64
C ILE A 84 -16.06 -26.47 20.00
N ARG A 85 -17.36 -26.36 20.24
CA ARG A 85 -18.01 -27.13 21.31
C ARG A 85 -18.29 -28.51 20.76
N GLN A 86 -17.95 -29.54 21.53
CA GLN A 86 -18.29 -30.94 21.19
C GLN A 86 -19.79 -31.06 20.94
N GLY A 87 -20.19 -31.48 19.74
CA GLY A 87 -21.58 -31.68 19.34
C GLY A 87 -22.23 -30.54 18.55
N ASP A 88 -21.60 -29.40 18.40
CA ASP A 88 -22.18 -28.25 17.69
C ASP A 88 -21.51 -28.04 16.32
N ASN A 89 -22.21 -28.42 15.26
CA ASN A 89 -21.80 -28.17 13.86
C ASN A 89 -22.16 -26.77 13.38
N ASN A 90 -22.32 -25.81 14.27
CA ASN A 90 -22.68 -24.42 13.90
C ASN A 90 -21.57 -23.82 13.04
N VAL A 91 -21.88 -23.67 11.75
CA VAL A 91 -21.00 -23.06 10.73
C VAL A 91 -20.74 -21.59 11.04
N GLU A 92 -21.66 -20.94 11.77
CA GLU A 92 -21.64 -19.51 12.09
C GLU A 92 -20.47 -19.09 13.00
N ASN A 93 -19.90 -20.03 13.76
CA ASN A 93 -18.79 -19.73 14.67
C ASN A 93 -17.40 -20.01 14.07
N LYS A 94 -17.30 -20.30 12.76
CA LYS A 94 -16.05 -20.64 12.09
C LYS A 94 -15.66 -19.55 11.11
N ASN A 95 -14.68 -18.72 11.47
CA ASN A 95 -14.12 -17.70 10.60
C ASN A 95 -12.78 -18.15 10.02
N LEU A 96 -12.51 -17.75 8.79
CA LEU A 96 -11.20 -17.88 8.16
C LEU A 96 -10.39 -16.63 8.48
N VAL A 97 -9.24 -16.84 9.10
CA VAL A 97 -8.27 -15.76 9.36
C VAL A 97 -7.12 -15.90 8.36
N TRP A 98 -6.88 -14.83 7.65
CA TRP A 98 -5.81 -14.72 6.65
C TRP A 98 -4.59 -14.07 7.28
N VAL A 99 -3.51 -14.83 7.41
CA VAL A 99 -2.29 -14.40 8.11
C VAL A 99 -1.12 -14.39 7.13
N GLY A 100 -0.41 -13.29 7.07
CA GLY A 100 0.79 -13.16 6.24
C GLY A 100 1.18 -11.70 6.00
N ASN A 101 2.42 -11.51 5.57
CA ASN A 101 2.91 -10.19 5.20
C ASN A 101 2.04 -9.48 4.16
N PRO A 102 1.56 -10.14 3.08
CA PRO A 102 0.77 -9.46 2.06
C PRO A 102 -0.49 -8.80 2.62
N ALA A 103 -1.24 -9.48 3.50
CA ALA A 103 -2.43 -8.89 4.10
C ALA A 103 -2.11 -7.65 4.96
N ASN A 104 -1.01 -7.71 5.72
CA ASN A 104 -0.57 -6.60 6.55
C ASN A 104 -0.07 -5.41 5.71
N ILE A 105 0.71 -5.67 4.67
CA ILE A 105 1.25 -4.63 3.79
C ILE A 105 0.10 -3.97 3.00
N ALA A 106 -0.79 -4.74 2.39
CA ALA A 106 -1.95 -4.21 1.69
C ALA A 106 -2.83 -3.35 2.62
N SER A 107 -3.04 -3.78 3.88
CA SER A 107 -3.77 -2.98 4.87
C SER A 107 -3.07 -1.66 5.17
N ARG A 108 -1.74 -1.65 5.34
CA ARG A 108 -0.97 -0.41 5.57
C ARG A 108 -1.01 0.53 4.37
N LEU A 109 -0.91 0.00 3.15
CA LEU A 109 -1.07 0.79 1.93
C LEU A 109 -2.46 1.42 1.85
N THR A 110 -3.51 0.66 2.20
CA THR A 110 -4.88 1.17 2.27
C THR A 110 -5.01 2.31 3.28
N ASP A 111 -4.27 2.25 4.41
CA ASP A 111 -4.30 3.28 5.45
C ASP A 111 -3.73 4.62 4.98
N ILE A 112 -2.79 4.62 4.05
CA ILE A 112 -2.16 5.83 3.52
C ILE A 112 -2.72 6.27 2.15
N ALA A 113 -3.33 5.35 1.40
CA ALA A 113 -3.90 5.64 0.09
C ALA A 113 -5.00 6.71 0.17
N ASN A 114 -5.01 7.63 -0.79
CA ASN A 114 -5.95 8.75 -0.89
C ASN A 114 -5.99 9.68 0.35
N LYS A 115 -4.88 9.75 1.09
CA LYS A 115 -4.73 10.64 2.26
C LYS A 115 -3.63 11.65 2.05
N GLU A 116 -3.77 12.78 2.70
CA GLU A 116 -2.69 13.77 2.83
C GLU A 116 -1.72 13.29 3.91
N ILE A 117 -0.44 13.21 3.56
CA ILE A 117 0.62 12.71 4.43
C ILE A 117 1.75 13.74 4.48
N ASP A 118 2.32 13.89 5.66
CA ASP A 118 3.49 14.73 5.87
C ASP A 118 4.77 13.96 5.50
N PHE A 119 5.53 14.51 4.57
CA PHE A 119 6.84 14.02 4.17
C PHE A 119 7.93 14.90 4.74
N LEU A 120 8.93 14.26 5.31
CA LEU A 120 10.15 14.92 5.70
C LEU A 120 11.16 14.86 4.56
N ARG A 121 11.44 16.01 3.93
CA ARG A 121 12.48 16.14 2.91
C ARG A 121 13.75 16.68 3.56
N VAL A 122 14.79 15.87 3.56
CA VAL A 122 16.11 16.21 4.11
C VAL A 122 17.11 16.35 2.98
N LYS A 123 17.73 17.53 2.90
CA LYS A 123 18.87 17.77 2.01
C LYS A 123 20.13 17.80 2.84
N TYR A 124 21.11 16.99 2.49
CA TYR A 124 22.37 16.89 3.22
C TYR A 124 23.58 16.80 2.29
N GLU A 125 24.71 17.24 2.79
CA GLU A 125 26.01 17.06 2.15
C GLU A 125 26.75 15.92 2.82
N GLU A 126 27.26 15.01 2.02
CA GLU A 126 28.04 13.87 2.44
C GLU A 126 29.44 13.94 1.85
N THR A 127 30.46 13.73 2.69
CA THR A 127 31.84 13.62 2.21
C THR A 127 32.12 12.16 1.85
N VAL A 128 32.17 11.86 0.56
CA VAL A 128 32.47 10.52 0.07
C VAL A 128 33.98 10.34 -0.02
N TRP A 129 34.52 9.42 0.76
CA TRP A 129 35.89 8.96 0.63
C TRP A 129 35.97 7.93 -0.48
N LYS A 130 36.50 8.30 -1.65
CA LYS A 130 36.95 7.30 -2.62
C LYS A 130 38.31 6.79 -2.18
N TYR A 131 38.44 5.49 -2.02
CA TYR A 131 39.71 4.79 -1.75
C TYR A 131 40.58 4.79 -3.02
N CYS A 132 41.10 5.96 -3.37
CA CYS A 132 42.12 6.11 -4.40
C CYS A 132 43.20 7.00 -3.83
N ARG A 133 44.44 6.52 -3.86
CA ARG A 133 45.62 7.14 -3.25
C ARG A 133 45.88 8.63 -3.61
N ASN A 134 45.18 9.21 -4.59
CA ASN A 134 45.38 10.59 -5.03
C ASN A 134 44.08 11.30 -5.49
N SER A 135 42.88 10.93 -4.99
CA SER A 135 41.65 11.61 -5.38
C SER A 135 41.24 12.65 -4.34
N PRO A 136 40.87 13.88 -4.75
CA PRO A 136 40.36 14.89 -3.86
C PRO A 136 39.00 14.45 -3.27
N ARG A 137 38.73 14.85 -2.03
CA ARG A 137 37.46 14.65 -1.35
C ARG A 137 36.35 15.29 -2.18
N LYS A 138 35.36 14.51 -2.63
CA LYS A 138 34.21 15.03 -3.33
C LYS A 138 33.04 15.17 -2.38
N LEU A 139 32.57 16.40 -2.18
CA LEU A 139 31.29 16.68 -1.53
C LEU A 139 30.16 16.29 -2.50
N VAL A 140 29.24 15.46 -2.05
CA VAL A 140 28.07 15.06 -2.82
C VAL A 140 26.85 15.53 -2.04
N THR A 141 26.02 16.34 -2.66
CA THR A 141 24.71 16.73 -2.10
C THR A 141 23.70 15.64 -2.42
N LYS A 142 23.01 15.13 -1.41
CA LYS A 142 21.96 14.13 -1.55
C LYS A 142 20.67 14.65 -0.96
N GLU A 143 19.55 14.22 -1.51
CA GLU A 143 18.21 14.46 -0.98
C GLU A 143 17.59 13.12 -0.59
N CYS A 144 16.90 13.12 0.53
CA CYS A 144 16.21 11.94 1.04
C CYS A 144 14.81 12.36 1.49
N GLU A 145 13.82 11.55 1.14
CA GLU A 145 12.43 11.71 1.56
C GLU A 145 12.06 10.60 2.53
N SER A 146 11.33 10.93 3.58
CA SER A 146 10.78 9.94 4.52
C SER A 146 9.37 10.31 4.93
N LEU A 147 8.51 9.28 5.09
CA LEU A 147 7.17 9.41 5.63
C LEU A 147 7.24 9.67 7.14
N LEU A 148 6.62 10.77 7.61
CA LEU A 148 6.54 11.08 9.03
C LEU A 148 5.49 10.23 9.78
N SER A 149 4.52 9.68 9.08
CA SER A 149 3.40 8.93 9.67
C SER A 149 3.69 7.44 9.94
N CYS A 150 4.86 6.95 9.53
CA CYS A 150 5.26 5.60 9.90
C CYS A 150 6.01 5.62 11.22
N ASP A 151 5.52 4.84 12.20
CA ASP A 151 6.24 4.47 13.45
C ASP A 151 7.55 3.71 13.20
N SER A 152 7.93 3.55 11.94
CA SER A 152 9.25 3.06 11.59
C SER A 152 10.24 4.15 11.94
N PHE A 153 10.86 4.01 13.10
CA PHE A 153 12.08 4.69 13.49
C PHE A 153 12.83 5.18 12.26
N PHE A 154 13.03 6.48 12.18
CA PHE A 154 13.99 7.12 11.32
C PHE A 154 15.27 6.28 11.36
N LYS A 155 15.38 5.31 10.46
CA LYS A 155 16.68 4.75 10.11
C LYS A 155 17.28 5.80 9.20
N PRO A 156 18.21 6.61 9.69
CA PRO A 156 18.91 7.50 8.81
C PRO A 156 19.49 6.65 7.68
N PRO A 157 19.56 7.15 6.46
CA PRO A 157 20.16 6.44 5.33
C PRO A 157 21.62 6.06 5.54
N PHE A 158 22.11 6.18 6.74
CA PHE A 158 23.45 5.91 7.24
C PHE A 158 23.72 4.44 7.60
N SER A 159 22.78 3.52 7.37
CA SER A 159 22.96 2.11 7.75
C SER A 159 23.73 1.26 6.73
N ASP A 160 24.04 1.81 5.55
CA ASP A 160 24.87 1.08 4.60
C ASP A 160 26.36 1.21 4.95
N LYS A 161 26.92 0.10 5.26
CA LYS A 161 28.30 -0.45 5.41
C LYS A 161 29.52 0.45 5.20
N TYR A 162 29.39 1.76 5.06
CA TYR A 162 30.51 2.68 4.88
C TYR A 162 30.60 3.65 6.05
N ASN A 163 31.74 3.70 6.69
CA ASN A 163 32.07 4.59 7.81
C ASN A 163 31.80 6.05 7.45
N PHE A 164 30.69 6.61 7.92
CA PHE A 164 30.34 8.00 7.73
C PHE A 164 31.03 8.88 8.74
N PHE A 165 31.99 9.65 8.32
CA PHE A 165 32.49 10.79 9.03
C PHE A 165 31.89 12.06 8.41
N GLY A 166 30.82 12.57 9.01
CA GLY A 166 30.36 13.94 8.79
C GLY A 166 29.38 14.14 7.64
N ALA A 167 28.10 13.80 7.83
CA ALA A 167 27.02 14.36 7.03
C ALA A 167 26.57 15.70 7.63
N LYS A 168 26.46 16.77 6.81
CA LYS A 168 25.94 18.06 7.22
C LYS A 168 24.54 18.24 6.65
N ILE A 169 23.54 18.39 7.51
CA ILE A 169 22.17 18.73 7.09
C ILE A 169 22.16 20.17 6.60
N LEU A 170 21.73 20.36 5.34
CA LEU A 170 21.62 21.68 4.69
C LEU A 170 20.23 22.27 4.87
N SER A 171 19.20 21.46 4.73
CA SER A 171 17.82 21.89 4.92
C SER A 171 16.93 20.72 5.36
N LEU A 172 15.89 21.07 6.11
CA LEU A 172 14.85 20.17 6.55
C LEU A 172 13.52 20.84 6.27
N LYS A 173 12.65 20.20 5.47
CA LYS A 173 11.33 20.72 5.14
C LYS A 173 10.29 19.64 5.36
N ILE A 174 9.16 20.04 5.90
CA ILE A 174 7.96 19.19 5.97
C ILE A 174 7.06 19.63 4.83
N GLU A 175 6.75 18.71 3.94
CA GLU A 175 5.87 18.96 2.79
C GLU A 175 4.68 18.02 2.87
N LYS A 176 3.49 18.51 2.55
CA LYS A 176 2.28 17.72 2.49
C LYS A 176 2.06 17.23 1.07
N GLN A 177 1.79 15.93 0.96
CA GLN A 177 1.50 15.31 -0.32
C GLN A 177 0.28 14.40 -0.20
N THR A 178 -0.63 14.53 -1.16
CA THR A 178 -1.77 13.61 -1.25
C THR A 178 -1.33 12.34 -1.97
N MET A 179 -1.50 11.22 -1.31
CA MET A 179 -1.18 9.91 -1.89
C MET A 179 -2.22 9.51 -2.95
N PRO A 180 -1.82 8.78 -3.99
CA PRO A 180 -2.74 8.21 -4.96
C PRO A 180 -3.81 7.32 -4.30
N PRO A 181 -4.99 7.16 -4.91
CA PRO A 181 -6.05 6.31 -4.37
C PRO A 181 -5.71 4.82 -4.41
N ILE A 182 -4.82 4.40 -5.31
CA ILE A 182 -4.38 3.00 -5.47
C ILE A 182 -2.88 2.95 -5.25
N LEU A 183 -2.45 2.15 -4.28
CA LEU A 183 -1.05 1.89 -3.96
C LEU A 183 -0.74 0.41 -4.13
N ILE A 184 0.35 0.12 -4.81
CA ILE A 184 0.84 -1.24 -5.05
C ILE A 184 2.27 -1.37 -4.56
N THR A 185 2.70 -2.58 -4.19
CA THR A 185 4.10 -2.86 -3.91
C THR A 185 4.89 -3.14 -5.19
N GLU A 186 6.21 -3.04 -5.11
CA GLU A 186 7.13 -3.40 -6.19
C GLU A 186 6.87 -4.84 -6.68
N ASN A 187 6.63 -5.78 -5.76
CA ASN A 187 6.31 -7.17 -6.11
C ASN A 187 5.08 -7.29 -7.01
N VAL A 188 4.05 -6.48 -6.77
CA VAL A 188 2.86 -6.43 -7.64
C VAL A 188 3.21 -5.79 -8.98
N TYR A 189 3.93 -4.66 -8.96
CA TYR A 189 4.34 -3.95 -10.15
C TYR A 189 5.16 -4.82 -11.10
N ASP A 190 6.08 -5.61 -10.57
CA ASP A 190 6.92 -6.52 -11.37
C ASP A 190 6.10 -7.60 -12.10
N CYS A 191 5.00 -8.04 -11.50
CA CYS A 191 4.09 -9.03 -12.08
C CYS A 191 3.15 -8.46 -13.15
N LEU A 192 3.06 -7.12 -13.32
CA LEU A 192 2.16 -6.50 -14.28
C LEU A 192 2.70 -6.54 -15.70
N SER A 193 1.80 -6.64 -16.68
CA SER A 193 2.13 -6.43 -18.09
C SER A 193 2.49 -4.97 -18.39
N LEU A 194 3.22 -4.73 -19.47
CA LEU A 194 3.65 -3.40 -19.89
C LEU A 194 2.47 -2.42 -20.10
N ASN A 195 1.32 -2.94 -20.54
CA ASN A 195 0.13 -2.13 -20.78
C ASN A 195 -0.42 -1.51 -19.48
N ILE A 196 -0.38 -2.27 -18.39
CA ILE A 196 -0.91 -1.83 -17.09
C ILE A 196 0.14 -1.00 -16.32
N LYS A 197 1.43 -1.29 -16.49
CA LYS A 197 2.52 -0.52 -15.86
C LYS A 197 2.47 0.97 -16.20
N GLY A 198 1.95 1.34 -17.36
CA GLY A 198 1.80 2.74 -17.75
C GLY A 198 0.87 3.58 -16.86
N TYR A 199 0.02 2.96 -16.05
CA TYR A 199 -0.85 3.66 -15.09
C TYR A 199 -0.15 4.03 -13.78
N PHE A 200 0.99 3.40 -13.49
CA PHE A 200 1.74 3.64 -12.25
C PHE A 200 3.04 4.38 -12.57
N LYS A 201 3.29 5.44 -11.82
CA LYS A 201 4.59 6.13 -11.82
C LYS A 201 5.47 5.45 -10.77
N GLU A 202 6.75 5.24 -11.12
CA GLU A 202 7.80 4.85 -10.18
C GLU A 202 8.00 5.89 -9.08
#